data_7cd8ddef318c5b59e7e54a2a1d0a1575
#
_entry.id   7cd8ddef318c5b59e7e54a2a1d0a1575
#
_cell.length_a   1.000
_cell.length_b   1.000
_cell.length_c   1.000
_cell.angle_alpha   90.00
_cell.angle_beta   90.00
_cell.angle_gamma   90.00
#
_symmetry.space_group_name_H-M   'P 1'
#
loop_
_entity.id
_entity.type
_entity.pdbx_description
1 polymer ?
#
loop_
_entity_poly.entity_id
_entity_poly.type
_entity_poly.pdbx_seq_one_letter_code
_entity_poly.pdbx_strand_id
1 'polypeptide(L)'
;MSRGLGDVYKRQKWYWTYGGDYGPEGIPSFGNFCGNGLVNAVREPHPHLLEVKKIYQNIKATLADRKNLKVSIKNWYDFSNLNEYILHWNVKGEDGTVLAEGTKEVDCEPHATVDITLGAVKFPNTVREAYLNLSWSRKEAAPLVDTDWEVAYDQFVLAGNKNTTAYRPQKAGETAFVVDKNTGALSSLTLDGKELLAAPITLSLFRPATDNDNRDRNGARLWRKAGLNNLTQKVVSLKEEKTSATVRAEILNGKGQKVGMADFVYALDKNGALKAVSYTHLTLPT
;
A
#
# COMPACT_ATOMS: atom_id res chain seq x y z
N MET A 1 -3.99 21.90 -19.35
CA MET A 1 -2.54 21.94 -19.07
C MET A 1 -1.79 21.72 -20.37
N SER A 2 -0.85 22.59 -20.72
CA SER A 2 -0.06 22.45 -21.93
C SER A 2 1.28 21.80 -21.63
N ARG A 3 1.82 21.16 -22.65
CA ARG A 3 3.09 20.47 -22.64
C ARG A 3 4.19 21.48 -23.00
N GLY A 4 5.04 21.86 -22.04
CA GLY A 4 6.17 22.73 -22.32
C GLY A 4 7.36 21.95 -22.86
N LEU A 5 7.91 22.37 -23.97
CA LEU A 5 9.21 21.96 -24.43
C LEU A 5 10.24 22.88 -23.78
N GLY A 6 10.89 22.41 -22.74
CA GLY A 6 12.05 23.12 -22.17
C GLY A 6 13.20 23.13 -23.17
N ASP A 7 13.75 24.31 -23.40
CA ASP A 7 14.72 24.59 -24.46
C ASP A 7 16.06 23.88 -24.21
N VAL A 8 16.43 23.18 -25.17
CA VAL A 8 17.51 23.17 -26.16
C VAL A 8 18.88 23.56 -25.64
N TYR A 9 19.75 22.67 -25.67
CA TYR A 9 21.20 22.58 -25.49
C TYR A 9 21.68 21.99 -24.16
N LYS A 10 21.89 20.70 -24.22
CA LYS A 10 22.75 19.87 -23.41
C LYS A 10 22.19 18.98 -22.33
N ARG A 11 20.93 18.94 -21.99
CA ARG A 11 20.26 17.88 -21.22
C ARG A 11 18.76 18.15 -21.17
N GLN A 12 18.00 17.71 -22.18
CA GLN A 12 16.54 17.83 -22.19
C GLN A 12 15.96 17.02 -21.04
N LYS A 13 15.52 17.69 -19.99
CA LYS A 13 14.65 17.11 -18.97
C LYS A 13 13.22 17.50 -19.29
N TRP A 14 12.38 16.53 -19.54
CA TRP A 14 10.94 16.74 -19.67
C TRP A 14 10.37 17.08 -18.31
N TYR A 15 9.58 18.13 -18.22
CA TYR A 15 8.83 18.49 -17.03
C TYR A 15 7.50 19.14 -17.41
N TRP A 16 6.55 19.07 -16.49
CA TRP A 16 5.24 19.67 -16.69
C TRP A 16 5.27 21.15 -16.36
N THR A 17 4.70 21.96 -17.24
CA THR A 17 4.64 23.42 -17.11
C THR A 17 3.23 23.93 -17.32
N TYR A 18 2.88 25.05 -16.69
CA TYR A 18 1.63 25.75 -16.91
C TYR A 18 1.70 27.21 -16.43
N GLY A 19 0.78 28.04 -16.93
CA GLY A 19 0.60 29.42 -16.47
C GLY A 19 1.89 30.24 -16.52
N GLY A 20 2.30 30.76 -15.37
CA GLY A 20 3.48 31.62 -15.24
C GLY A 20 4.81 31.00 -15.66
N ASP A 21 4.89 29.68 -15.79
CA ASP A 21 6.12 29.00 -16.25
C ASP A 21 6.48 29.35 -17.71
N TYR A 22 5.53 29.89 -18.47
CA TYR A 22 5.74 30.37 -19.86
C TYR A 22 6.06 31.85 -19.93
N GLY A 23 6.02 32.56 -18.81
CA GLY A 23 6.28 33.98 -18.74
C GLY A 23 7.77 34.30 -18.59
N PRO A 24 8.15 35.60 -18.67
CA PRO A 24 9.48 36.02 -18.36
C PRO A 24 9.87 35.77 -16.91
N GLU A 25 11.14 35.80 -16.62
CA GLU A 25 11.67 35.64 -15.26
C GLU A 25 10.99 36.60 -14.28
N GLY A 26 10.60 36.10 -13.10
CA GLY A 26 9.95 36.86 -12.05
C GLY A 26 8.39 36.84 -12.10
N ILE A 27 7.78 36.26 -13.12
CA ILE A 27 6.32 36.03 -13.09
C ILE A 27 5.99 34.91 -12.08
N PRO A 28 5.04 35.15 -11.17
CA PRO A 28 4.61 34.13 -10.20
C PRO A 28 4.13 32.85 -10.88
N SER A 29 4.67 31.71 -10.46
CA SER A 29 4.24 30.37 -10.85
C SER A 29 3.93 29.56 -9.61
N PHE A 30 3.02 28.60 -9.73
CA PHE A 30 2.77 27.61 -8.67
C PHE A 30 3.78 26.46 -8.70
N GLY A 31 4.80 26.52 -9.57
CA GLY A 31 5.85 25.51 -9.69
C GLY A 31 5.29 24.14 -10.02
N ASN A 32 5.56 23.17 -9.16
CA ASN A 32 5.10 21.79 -9.32
C ASN A 32 3.60 21.55 -9.00
N PHE A 33 2.82 22.57 -8.68
CA PHE A 33 1.39 22.45 -8.45
C PHE A 33 0.61 22.33 -9.77
N CYS A 34 0.91 21.30 -10.51
CA CYS A 34 0.27 20.95 -11.78
C CYS A 34 -0.02 19.45 -11.80
N GLY A 35 -0.92 19.02 -12.66
CA GLY A 35 -1.26 17.59 -12.76
C GLY A 35 -2.10 17.04 -11.59
N ASN A 36 -2.88 17.87 -10.91
CA ASN A 36 -3.69 17.46 -9.74
C ASN A 36 -5.00 16.74 -10.11
N GLY A 37 -5.32 16.61 -11.39
CA GLY A 37 -6.53 15.94 -11.85
C GLY A 37 -6.45 14.43 -11.75
N LEU A 38 -7.52 13.75 -12.18
CA LEU A 38 -7.57 12.28 -12.27
C LEU A 38 -6.64 11.70 -13.33
N VAL A 39 -6.16 12.55 -14.23
CA VAL A 39 -5.20 12.22 -15.29
C VAL A 39 -4.08 13.25 -15.32
N ASN A 40 -2.90 12.85 -15.77
CA ASN A 40 -1.79 13.75 -16.00
C ASN A 40 -1.96 14.57 -17.30
N ALA A 41 -0.97 15.42 -17.61
CA ALA A 41 -1.03 16.30 -18.79
C ALA A 41 -0.95 15.55 -20.14
N VAL A 42 -0.50 14.30 -20.18
CA VAL A 42 -0.56 13.42 -21.36
C VAL A 42 -1.77 12.48 -21.37
N ARG A 43 -2.71 12.69 -20.43
CA ARG A 43 -3.94 11.91 -20.26
C ARG A 43 -3.75 10.48 -19.76
N GLU A 44 -2.61 10.19 -19.13
CA GLU A 44 -2.43 8.93 -18.42
C GLU A 44 -3.14 8.97 -17.07
N PRO A 45 -3.82 7.89 -16.68
CA PRO A 45 -4.52 7.81 -15.40
C PRO A 45 -3.57 7.97 -14.21
N HIS A 46 -3.96 8.80 -13.24
CA HIS A 46 -3.36 8.75 -11.93
C HIS A 46 -3.96 7.55 -11.13
N PRO A 47 -3.24 7.00 -10.15
CA PRO A 47 -3.72 5.84 -9.39
C PRO A 47 -5.12 6.01 -8.78
N HIS A 48 -5.47 7.21 -8.33
CA HIS A 48 -6.78 7.49 -7.75
C HIS A 48 -7.94 7.48 -8.77
N LEU A 49 -7.67 7.52 -10.10
CA LEU A 49 -8.72 7.32 -11.10
C LEU A 49 -9.28 5.90 -11.05
N LEU A 50 -8.45 4.91 -10.70
CA LEU A 50 -8.91 3.53 -10.54
C LEU A 50 -9.89 3.39 -9.37
N GLU A 51 -9.66 4.14 -8.30
CA GLU A 51 -10.57 4.18 -7.16
C GLU A 51 -11.89 4.86 -7.52
N VAL A 52 -11.84 5.95 -8.30
CA VAL A 52 -13.05 6.59 -8.85
C VAL A 52 -13.83 5.61 -9.72
N LYS A 53 -13.16 4.87 -10.64
CA LYS A 53 -13.80 3.82 -11.44
C LYS A 53 -14.52 2.81 -10.55
N LYS A 54 -13.87 2.34 -9.48
CA LYS A 54 -14.45 1.37 -8.54
C LYS A 54 -15.67 1.92 -7.81
N ILE A 55 -15.62 3.14 -7.32
CA ILE A 55 -16.72 3.74 -6.56
C ILE A 55 -17.94 4.01 -7.44
N TYR A 56 -17.71 4.52 -8.65
CA TYR A 56 -18.79 4.92 -9.59
C TYR A 56 -19.30 3.79 -10.48
N GLN A 57 -18.79 2.56 -10.37
CA GLN A 57 -19.32 1.44 -11.15
C GLN A 57 -20.80 1.19 -10.81
N ASN A 58 -21.60 0.92 -11.82
CA ASN A 58 -23.05 0.70 -11.70
C ASN A 58 -23.42 -0.78 -11.46
N ILE A 59 -22.50 -1.70 -11.59
CA ILE A 59 -22.71 -3.11 -11.25
C ILE A 59 -21.93 -3.38 -9.98
N LYS A 60 -22.62 -3.82 -8.94
CA LYS A 60 -22.00 -4.12 -7.64
C LYS A 60 -22.37 -5.53 -7.21
N ALA A 61 -21.41 -6.25 -6.66
CA ALA A 61 -21.60 -7.59 -6.20
C ALA A 61 -21.39 -7.69 -4.68
N THR A 62 -22.07 -8.65 -4.06
CA THR A 62 -21.81 -9.11 -2.69
C THR A 62 -21.75 -10.62 -2.67
N LEU A 63 -20.79 -11.19 -1.93
CA LEU A 63 -20.64 -12.63 -1.82
C LEU A 63 -21.62 -13.17 -0.76
N ALA A 64 -22.68 -13.83 -1.21
CA ALA A 64 -23.74 -14.37 -0.35
C ALA A 64 -23.39 -15.76 0.25
N ASP A 65 -22.74 -16.64 -0.55
CA ASP A 65 -22.28 -17.94 -0.09
C ASP A 65 -20.91 -18.26 -0.70
N ARG A 66 -19.91 -18.36 0.17
CA ARG A 66 -18.52 -18.65 -0.23
C ARG A 66 -18.33 -20.08 -0.75
N LYS A 67 -19.10 -21.04 -0.22
CA LYS A 67 -18.94 -22.47 -0.55
C LYS A 67 -19.42 -22.78 -1.96
N ASN A 68 -20.54 -22.20 -2.34
CA ASN A 68 -21.18 -22.42 -3.62
C ASN A 68 -20.90 -21.27 -4.60
N LEU A 69 -20.07 -20.29 -4.23
CA LEU A 69 -19.82 -19.06 -4.96
C LEU A 69 -21.13 -18.38 -5.40
N LYS A 70 -22.06 -18.26 -4.43
CA LYS A 70 -23.30 -17.53 -4.67
C LYS A 70 -23.04 -16.05 -4.49
N VAL A 71 -23.36 -15.27 -5.51
CA VAL A 71 -23.13 -13.82 -5.57
C VAL A 71 -24.45 -13.12 -5.79
N SER A 72 -24.73 -12.10 -5.02
CA SER A 72 -25.86 -11.19 -5.21
C SER A 72 -25.37 -9.99 -6.03
N ILE A 73 -25.95 -9.79 -7.21
CA ILE A 73 -25.61 -8.74 -8.16
C ILE A 73 -26.67 -7.66 -8.11
N LYS A 74 -26.27 -6.42 -7.83
CA LYS A 74 -27.11 -5.22 -7.85
C LYS A 74 -26.83 -4.43 -9.12
N ASN A 75 -27.85 -4.19 -9.93
CA ASN A 75 -27.83 -3.28 -11.05
C ASN A 75 -28.19 -1.86 -10.57
N TRP A 76 -27.25 -0.92 -10.71
CA TRP A 76 -27.44 0.50 -10.42
C TRP A 76 -27.62 1.36 -11.67
N TYR A 77 -27.68 0.77 -12.87
CA TYR A 77 -28.04 1.50 -14.06
C TYR A 77 -29.50 1.93 -13.99
N ASP A 78 -29.80 3.07 -14.62
CA ASP A 78 -31.19 3.61 -14.69
C ASP A 78 -31.94 3.03 -15.90
N PHE A 79 -31.22 2.69 -16.99
CA PHE A 79 -31.84 2.33 -18.26
C PHE A 79 -31.31 1.04 -18.89
N SER A 80 -30.17 0.50 -18.42
CA SER A 80 -29.53 -0.69 -19.01
C SER A 80 -29.82 -1.92 -18.18
N ASN A 81 -30.30 -2.97 -18.82
CA ASN A 81 -30.35 -4.31 -18.26
C ASN A 81 -28.95 -4.95 -18.31
N LEU A 82 -28.62 -5.80 -17.34
CA LEU A 82 -27.31 -6.48 -17.30
C LEU A 82 -27.16 -7.56 -18.38
N ASN A 83 -28.20 -7.93 -19.11
CA ASN A 83 -28.11 -8.81 -20.27
C ASN A 83 -27.33 -8.18 -21.45
N GLU A 84 -27.07 -6.87 -21.43
CA GLU A 84 -26.16 -6.20 -22.37
C GLU A 84 -24.67 -6.46 -22.08
N TYR A 85 -24.37 -7.07 -20.91
CA TYR A 85 -23.01 -7.31 -20.42
C TYR A 85 -22.73 -8.80 -20.29
N ILE A 86 -21.46 -9.14 -20.23
CA ILE A 86 -20.97 -10.48 -19.89
C ILE A 86 -20.19 -10.40 -18.57
N LEU A 87 -20.51 -11.30 -17.65
CA LEU A 87 -19.71 -11.53 -16.46
C LEU A 87 -18.61 -12.52 -16.77
N HIS A 88 -17.37 -12.11 -16.61
CA HIS A 88 -16.20 -12.98 -16.52
C HIS A 88 -15.87 -13.20 -15.06
N TRP A 89 -15.61 -14.41 -14.67
CA TRP A 89 -15.22 -14.71 -13.30
C TRP A 89 -14.07 -15.71 -13.26
N ASN A 90 -13.22 -15.57 -12.26
CA ASN A 90 -12.22 -16.58 -11.94
C ASN A 90 -11.98 -16.68 -10.44
N VAL A 91 -11.49 -17.83 -10.02
CA VAL A 91 -10.96 -18.05 -8.68
C VAL A 91 -9.45 -18.26 -8.82
N LYS A 92 -8.67 -17.42 -8.15
CA LYS A 92 -7.20 -17.49 -8.14
C LYS A 92 -6.69 -17.73 -6.73
N GLY A 93 -5.65 -18.57 -6.63
CA GLY A 93 -4.86 -18.67 -5.40
C GLY A 93 -3.97 -17.44 -5.17
N GLU A 94 -3.38 -17.36 -3.97
CA GLU A 94 -2.44 -16.29 -3.61
C GLU A 94 -1.19 -16.24 -4.50
N ASP A 95 -0.84 -17.35 -5.13
CA ASP A 95 0.26 -17.49 -6.09
C ASP A 95 -0.12 -17.12 -7.53
N GLY A 96 -1.38 -16.73 -7.76
CA GLY A 96 -1.91 -16.40 -9.08
C GLY A 96 -2.43 -17.59 -9.89
N THR A 97 -2.32 -18.82 -9.38
CA THR A 97 -2.85 -20.03 -10.05
C THR A 97 -4.36 -19.94 -10.21
N VAL A 98 -4.86 -20.12 -11.43
CA VAL A 98 -6.30 -20.17 -11.71
C VAL A 98 -6.85 -21.53 -11.29
N LEU A 99 -7.78 -21.54 -10.34
CA LEU A 99 -8.43 -22.74 -9.79
C LEU A 99 -9.75 -23.06 -10.50
N ALA A 100 -10.44 -22.04 -10.96
CA ALA A 100 -11.64 -22.13 -11.77
C ALA A 100 -11.88 -20.80 -12.47
N GLU A 101 -12.54 -20.85 -13.63
CA GLU A 101 -12.95 -19.65 -14.38
C GLU A 101 -14.16 -19.95 -15.24
N GLY A 102 -14.79 -18.89 -15.73
CA GLY A 102 -15.91 -19.00 -16.64
C GLY A 102 -16.53 -17.65 -16.98
N THR A 103 -17.55 -17.70 -17.78
CA THR A 103 -18.40 -16.56 -18.13
C THR A 103 -19.85 -16.86 -17.77
N LYS A 104 -20.62 -15.80 -17.54
CA LYS A 104 -22.06 -15.93 -17.27
C LYS A 104 -22.82 -14.74 -17.80
N GLU A 105 -23.93 -15.01 -18.44
CA GLU A 105 -24.93 -14.00 -18.77
C GLU A 105 -25.84 -13.79 -17.56
N VAL A 106 -26.17 -12.55 -17.30
CA VAL A 106 -27.02 -12.17 -16.17
C VAL A 106 -28.13 -11.25 -16.68
N ASP A 107 -29.35 -11.64 -16.45
CA ASP A 107 -30.53 -10.83 -16.72
C ASP A 107 -30.94 -10.15 -15.40
N CYS A 108 -30.79 -8.84 -15.35
CA CYS A 108 -31.08 -8.04 -14.17
C CYS A 108 -31.53 -6.65 -14.62
N GLU A 109 -32.80 -6.35 -14.39
CA GLU A 109 -33.40 -5.05 -14.72
C GLU A 109 -32.75 -3.90 -13.94
N PRO A 110 -32.87 -2.65 -14.44
CA PRO A 110 -32.45 -1.46 -13.72
C PRO A 110 -32.97 -1.47 -12.28
N HIS A 111 -32.10 -1.08 -11.35
CA HIS A 111 -32.35 -1.06 -9.91
C HIS A 111 -32.72 -2.40 -9.24
N ALA A 112 -32.77 -3.50 -10.00
CA ALA A 112 -33.04 -4.82 -9.45
C ALA A 112 -31.79 -5.44 -8.79
N THR A 113 -32.01 -6.56 -8.11
CA THR A 113 -30.96 -7.42 -7.56
C THR A 113 -31.27 -8.85 -7.93
N VAL A 114 -30.27 -9.60 -8.37
CA VAL A 114 -30.39 -11.00 -8.72
C VAL A 114 -29.29 -11.81 -8.05
N ASP A 115 -29.64 -13.00 -7.59
CA ASP A 115 -28.67 -13.96 -7.05
C ASP A 115 -28.25 -14.94 -8.14
N ILE A 116 -26.96 -15.12 -8.30
CA ILE A 116 -26.37 -16.09 -9.23
C ILE A 116 -25.45 -17.05 -8.50
N THR A 117 -25.34 -18.27 -8.99
CA THR A 117 -24.36 -19.25 -8.52
C THR A 117 -23.35 -19.53 -9.62
N LEU A 118 -22.08 -19.42 -9.30
CA LEU A 118 -20.97 -19.64 -10.23
C LEU A 118 -20.46 -21.09 -10.18
N GLY A 119 -20.74 -21.80 -9.10
CA GLY A 119 -20.37 -23.20 -8.90
C GLY A 119 -19.53 -23.40 -7.64
N ALA A 120 -19.23 -24.66 -7.33
CA ALA A 120 -18.38 -24.99 -6.19
C ALA A 120 -16.92 -25.17 -6.67
N VAL A 121 -15.97 -24.61 -5.92
CA VAL A 121 -14.53 -24.76 -6.20
C VAL A 121 -13.88 -25.55 -5.07
N LYS A 122 -13.09 -26.54 -5.43
CA LYS A 122 -12.25 -27.28 -4.49
C LYS A 122 -10.89 -26.59 -4.39
N PHE A 123 -10.50 -26.25 -3.18
CA PHE A 123 -9.19 -25.65 -2.92
C PHE A 123 -8.16 -26.75 -2.63
N PRO A 124 -7.05 -26.79 -3.36
CA PRO A 124 -5.92 -27.65 -3.00
C PRO A 124 -5.40 -27.31 -1.60
N ASN A 125 -4.90 -28.31 -0.86
CA ASN A 125 -4.33 -28.08 0.49
C ASN A 125 -3.10 -27.14 0.49
N THR A 126 -2.51 -26.90 -0.67
CA THR A 126 -1.38 -25.97 -0.85
C THR A 126 -1.80 -24.51 -0.93
N VAL A 127 -3.07 -24.24 -1.23
CA VAL A 127 -3.61 -22.88 -1.35
C VAL A 127 -4.06 -22.40 0.04
N ARG A 128 -3.47 -21.32 0.52
CA ARG A 128 -3.79 -20.69 1.81
C ARG A 128 -4.98 -19.77 1.69
N GLU A 129 -4.95 -18.93 0.66
CA GLU A 129 -6.03 -18.00 0.33
C GLU A 129 -6.37 -18.10 -1.14
N ALA A 130 -7.62 -17.90 -1.45
CA ALA A 130 -8.09 -17.78 -2.81
C ALA A 130 -9.03 -16.58 -2.94
N TYR A 131 -9.09 -16.04 -4.15
CA TYR A 131 -9.84 -14.83 -4.45
C TYR A 131 -10.81 -15.11 -5.59
N LEU A 132 -12.10 -14.83 -5.37
CA LEU A 132 -13.07 -14.74 -6.45
C LEU A 132 -12.98 -13.35 -7.05
N ASN A 133 -12.64 -13.28 -8.33
CA ASN A 133 -12.65 -12.06 -9.11
C ASN A 133 -13.84 -12.09 -10.06
N LEU A 134 -14.55 -10.99 -10.13
CA LEU A 134 -15.64 -10.73 -11.06
C LEU A 134 -15.23 -9.52 -11.93
N SER A 135 -15.43 -9.63 -13.23
CA SER A 135 -15.17 -8.56 -14.19
C SER A 135 -16.29 -8.52 -15.22
N TRP A 136 -16.75 -7.33 -15.56
CA TRP A 136 -17.84 -7.12 -16.48
C TRP A 136 -17.39 -6.33 -17.69
N SER A 137 -17.72 -6.81 -18.87
CA SER A 137 -17.52 -6.09 -20.14
C SER A 137 -18.83 -6.05 -20.93
N ARG A 138 -18.92 -5.17 -21.94
CA ARG A 138 -20.06 -5.14 -22.83
C ARG A 138 -20.03 -6.30 -23.80
N LYS A 139 -21.20 -6.82 -24.20
CA LYS A 139 -21.32 -7.80 -25.31
C LYS A 139 -21.08 -7.13 -26.65
N GLU A 140 -21.51 -5.90 -26.80
CA GLU A 140 -21.36 -5.10 -28.01
C GLU A 140 -20.63 -3.81 -27.72
N ALA A 141 -19.78 -3.36 -28.65
CA ALA A 141 -19.11 -2.08 -28.54
C ALA A 141 -20.10 -0.92 -28.52
N ALA A 142 -19.77 0.10 -27.77
CA ALA A 142 -20.49 1.37 -27.72
C ALA A 142 -19.55 2.52 -28.08
N PRO A 143 -20.03 3.71 -28.41
CA PRO A 143 -19.14 4.85 -28.61
C PRO A 143 -18.16 5.02 -27.45
N LEU A 144 -16.85 4.99 -27.74
CA LEU A 144 -15.74 5.13 -26.77
C LEU A 144 -15.58 3.97 -25.78
N VAL A 145 -16.31 2.86 -25.94
CA VAL A 145 -16.22 1.69 -25.07
C VAL A 145 -16.19 0.42 -25.91
N ASP A 146 -15.06 -0.24 -25.96
CA ASP A 146 -14.88 -1.51 -26.67
C ASP A 146 -15.40 -2.70 -25.83
N THR A 147 -15.57 -3.86 -26.46
CA THR A 147 -16.10 -5.07 -25.82
C THR A 147 -15.15 -5.70 -24.80
N ASP A 148 -13.88 -5.40 -24.86
CA ASP A 148 -12.85 -5.84 -23.91
C ASP A 148 -12.65 -4.86 -22.72
N TRP A 149 -13.33 -3.70 -22.78
CA TRP A 149 -13.23 -2.73 -21.68
C TRP A 149 -14.00 -3.18 -20.45
N GLU A 150 -13.29 -3.32 -19.33
CA GLU A 150 -13.89 -3.64 -18.05
C GLU A 150 -14.69 -2.44 -17.49
N VAL A 151 -16.01 -2.59 -17.39
CA VAL A 151 -16.91 -1.54 -16.89
C VAL A 151 -17.12 -1.61 -15.37
N ALA A 152 -16.98 -2.79 -14.79
CA ALA A 152 -17.11 -3.00 -13.35
C ALA A 152 -16.31 -4.25 -12.93
N TYR A 153 -15.85 -4.28 -11.69
CA TYR A 153 -15.17 -5.43 -11.10
C TYR A 153 -15.40 -5.54 -9.60
N ASP A 154 -15.33 -6.75 -9.09
CA ASP A 154 -15.35 -7.05 -7.66
C ASP A 154 -14.37 -8.18 -7.34
N GLN A 155 -13.81 -8.16 -6.13
CA GLN A 155 -12.96 -9.22 -5.63
C GLN A 155 -13.41 -9.62 -4.22
N PHE A 156 -13.47 -10.92 -3.97
CA PHE A 156 -13.84 -11.46 -2.66
C PHE A 156 -12.79 -12.45 -2.20
N VAL A 157 -12.35 -12.30 -0.95
CA VAL A 157 -11.48 -13.27 -0.31
C VAL A 157 -12.31 -14.52 0.00
N LEU A 158 -11.95 -15.63 -0.58
CA LEU A 158 -12.49 -16.95 -0.25
C LEU A 158 -11.60 -17.54 0.85
N ALA A 159 -12.21 -17.97 1.97
CA ALA A 159 -11.45 -18.69 2.98
C ALA A 159 -10.87 -19.96 2.35
N GLY A 160 -9.57 -19.97 2.15
CA GLY A 160 -8.80 -21.17 1.94
C GLY A 160 -8.83 -22.04 3.21
N ASN A 161 -8.05 -23.08 3.24
CA ASN A 161 -7.92 -23.95 4.40
C ASN A 161 -7.67 -23.10 5.66
N LYS A 162 -8.51 -23.21 6.69
CA LYS A 162 -8.37 -22.53 8.00
C LYS A 162 -7.05 -22.85 8.73
N ASN A 163 -6.23 -23.69 8.16
CA ASN A 163 -4.84 -23.88 8.54
C ASN A 163 -3.90 -22.78 8.01
N THR A 164 -4.38 -21.55 7.85
CA THR A 164 -3.53 -20.41 8.06
C THR A 164 -3.13 -20.40 9.54
N THR A 165 -2.44 -21.44 9.94
CA THR A 165 -1.55 -21.28 11.07
C THR A 165 -0.77 -20.03 10.70
N ALA A 166 -0.99 -18.97 11.48
CA ALA A 166 -0.06 -17.89 11.57
C ALA A 166 1.32 -18.44 11.25
N TYR A 167 2.01 -17.81 10.28
CA TYR A 167 3.36 -18.21 9.89
C TYR A 167 4.02 -18.91 11.08
N ARG A 168 4.08 -20.24 11.06
CA ARG A 168 4.89 -20.98 12.01
C ARG A 168 6.29 -20.84 11.41
N PRO A 169 7.14 -20.00 12.00
CA PRO A 169 8.52 -20.06 11.60
C PRO A 169 8.91 -21.54 11.69
N GLN A 170 9.31 -22.13 10.58
CA GLN A 170 10.08 -23.37 10.64
C GLN A 170 11.15 -23.07 11.68
N LYS A 171 11.47 -24.05 12.54
CA LYS A 171 12.46 -23.87 13.59
C LYS A 171 13.58 -23.02 12.99
N ALA A 172 13.59 -21.74 13.37
CA ALA A 172 14.61 -20.83 12.86
C ALA A 172 15.95 -21.50 13.26
N GLY A 173 16.90 -21.40 12.42
CA GLY A 173 18.27 -21.77 12.78
C GLY A 173 18.70 -20.99 14.00
N GLU A 174 19.94 -21.10 14.39
CA GLU A 174 20.45 -20.35 15.52
C GLU A 174 20.40 -18.86 15.26
N THR A 175 19.41 -18.18 15.89
CA THR A 175 19.24 -16.73 15.79
C THR A 175 19.95 -16.07 16.96
N ALA A 176 20.79 -15.07 16.65
CA ALA A 176 21.43 -14.22 17.65
C ALA A 176 21.24 -12.74 17.26
N PHE A 177 21.26 -11.87 18.27
CA PHE A 177 21.18 -10.41 18.05
C PHE A 177 22.10 -9.67 19.01
N VAL A 178 22.51 -8.48 18.60
CA VAL A 178 23.35 -7.57 19.41
C VAL A 178 22.70 -6.20 19.45
N VAL A 179 22.67 -5.61 20.63
CA VAL A 179 22.23 -4.24 20.86
C VAL A 179 23.45 -3.36 21.16
N ASP A 180 23.58 -2.25 20.48
CA ASP A 180 24.64 -1.28 20.73
C ASP A 180 24.43 -0.61 22.08
N LYS A 181 25.43 -0.64 22.94
CA LYS A 181 25.35 -0.16 24.33
C LYS A 181 25.26 1.37 24.46
N ASN A 182 25.67 2.10 23.44
CA ASN A 182 25.64 3.56 23.45
C ASN A 182 24.35 4.11 22.87
N THR A 183 23.87 3.50 21.80
CA THR A 183 22.69 3.98 21.06
C THR A 183 21.42 3.19 21.37
N GLY A 184 21.55 1.95 21.85
CA GLY A 184 20.41 1.04 22.03
C GLY A 184 19.84 0.50 20.71
N ALA A 185 20.49 0.76 19.59
CA ALA A 185 20.11 0.25 18.30
C ALA A 185 20.36 -1.26 18.19
N LEU A 186 19.48 -1.97 17.47
CA LEU A 186 19.76 -3.34 17.07
C LEU A 186 20.87 -3.30 16.01
N SER A 187 22.10 -3.63 16.42
CA SER A 187 23.30 -3.47 15.58
C SER A 187 23.66 -4.71 14.78
N SER A 188 23.18 -5.89 15.19
CA SER A 188 23.37 -7.15 14.48
C SER A 188 22.17 -8.07 14.72
N LEU A 189 21.78 -8.79 13.68
CA LEU A 189 20.84 -9.90 13.73
C LEU A 189 21.35 -10.99 12.82
N THR A 190 21.73 -12.13 13.39
CA THR A 190 22.26 -13.26 12.63
C THR A 190 21.30 -14.45 12.65
N LEU A 191 21.26 -15.19 11.56
CA LEU A 191 20.61 -16.48 11.43
C LEU A 191 21.65 -17.49 10.90
N ASP A 192 21.91 -18.55 11.67
CA ASP A 192 22.93 -19.54 11.36
C ASP A 192 24.30 -18.89 11.06
N GLY A 193 24.67 -17.88 11.83
CA GLY A 193 25.90 -17.11 11.67
C GLY A 193 25.94 -16.12 10.51
N LYS A 194 24.86 -16.03 9.69
CA LYS A 194 24.77 -15.08 8.59
C LYS A 194 24.12 -13.78 9.07
N GLU A 195 24.81 -12.65 8.91
CA GLU A 195 24.25 -11.31 9.21
C GLU A 195 23.08 -10.96 8.26
N LEU A 196 21.99 -10.50 8.84
CA LEU A 196 20.77 -10.13 8.14
C LEU A 196 20.60 -8.61 8.01
N LEU A 197 21.30 -7.81 8.81
CA LEU A 197 21.19 -6.35 8.79
C LEU A 197 22.28 -5.75 7.90
N ALA A 198 21.90 -4.87 6.97
CA ALA A 198 22.84 -4.06 6.21
C ALA A 198 23.38 -2.86 7.03
N ALA A 199 22.66 -2.45 8.06
CA ALA A 199 23.02 -1.37 8.98
C ALA A 199 22.19 -1.51 10.27
N PRO A 200 22.63 -0.87 11.39
CA PRO A 200 21.87 -0.86 12.64
C PRO A 200 20.45 -0.28 12.44
N ILE A 201 19.47 -0.90 13.12
CA ILE A 201 18.09 -0.41 13.11
C ILE A 201 17.96 0.69 14.16
N THR A 202 17.66 1.89 13.71
CA THR A 202 17.48 3.09 14.55
C THR A 202 16.07 3.65 14.39
N LEU A 203 15.61 4.46 15.37
CA LEU A 203 14.37 5.19 15.27
C LEU A 203 14.46 6.28 14.19
N SER A 204 13.46 6.35 13.32
CA SER A 204 13.28 7.43 12.37
C SER A 204 11.93 8.12 12.61
N LEU A 205 11.95 9.44 12.78
CA LEU A 205 10.75 10.29 12.86
C LEU A 205 10.63 11.19 11.62
N PHE A 206 11.34 10.85 10.57
CA PHE A 206 11.36 11.59 9.32
C PHE A 206 11.06 10.67 8.14
N ARG A 207 10.22 11.12 7.24
CA ARG A 207 9.96 10.49 5.96
C ARG A 207 10.36 11.41 4.81
N PRO A 208 10.60 10.90 3.61
CA PRO A 208 10.71 11.75 2.42
C PRO A 208 9.49 12.67 2.31
N ALA A 209 9.76 13.94 2.09
CA ALA A 209 8.70 14.95 2.01
C ALA A 209 7.97 14.83 0.67
N THR A 210 6.64 14.88 0.72
CA THR A 210 5.82 15.09 -0.48
C THR A 210 5.82 16.58 -0.86
N ASP A 211 5.31 16.91 -2.04
CA ASP A 211 5.17 18.30 -2.47
C ASP A 211 4.28 19.11 -1.53
N ASN A 212 3.25 18.48 -0.96
CA ASN A 212 2.38 19.11 0.04
C ASN A 212 3.13 19.43 1.34
N ASP A 213 4.09 18.59 1.74
CA ASP A 213 4.92 18.83 2.93
C ASP A 213 5.94 19.95 2.70
N ASN A 214 6.36 20.19 1.47
CA ASN A 214 7.36 21.19 1.12
C ASN A 214 6.80 22.61 0.97
N ARG A 215 5.48 22.82 1.09
CA ARG A 215 4.90 24.16 1.02
C ARG A 215 5.20 25.01 2.26
N ASP A 216 5.30 26.33 2.05
CA ASP A 216 6.01 27.34 2.84
C ASP A 216 5.73 27.43 4.33
N ARG A 217 4.64 26.89 4.86
CA ARG A 217 4.27 27.16 6.26
C ARG A 217 4.26 25.94 7.17
N ASN A 218 4.30 24.72 6.63
CA ASN A 218 4.11 23.50 7.42
C ASN A 218 5.02 22.35 6.95
N GLY A 219 5.06 21.26 7.70
CA GLY A 219 5.60 20.00 7.28
C GLY A 219 7.13 19.93 7.21
N ALA A 220 7.66 19.54 6.07
CA ALA A 220 9.07 19.15 5.93
C ALA A 220 10.08 20.23 6.34
N ARG A 221 9.78 21.51 6.14
CA ARG A 221 10.63 22.61 6.57
C ARG A 221 10.71 22.66 8.09
N LEU A 222 9.57 22.51 8.79
CA LEU A 222 9.54 22.49 10.25
C LEU A 222 10.26 21.25 10.80
N TRP A 223 10.08 20.09 10.17
CA TRP A 223 10.77 18.86 10.57
C TRP A 223 12.29 19.02 10.44
N ARG A 224 12.77 19.57 9.32
CA ARG A 224 14.21 19.85 9.14
C ARG A 224 14.71 20.93 10.11
N LYS A 225 13.93 22.01 10.33
CA LYS A 225 14.26 23.06 11.30
C LYS A 225 14.36 22.47 12.74
N ALA A 226 13.49 21.55 13.08
CA ALA A 226 13.53 20.83 14.33
C ALA A 226 14.64 19.75 14.38
N GLY A 227 15.31 19.44 13.26
CA GLY A 227 16.38 18.44 13.18
C GLY A 227 15.90 17.00 13.24
N LEU A 228 14.61 16.73 12.87
CA LEU A 228 14.02 15.38 12.92
C LEU A 228 14.52 14.47 11.80
N ASN A 229 15.13 15.04 10.77
CA ASN A 229 15.76 14.29 9.67
C ASN A 229 17.12 13.68 10.03
N ASN A 230 17.62 13.95 11.23
CA ASN A 230 18.95 13.55 11.66
C ASN A 230 18.93 13.22 13.16
N LEU A 231 18.25 12.14 13.51
CA LEU A 231 18.09 11.72 14.89
C LEU A 231 19.27 10.87 15.35
N THR A 232 19.63 11.03 16.62
CA THR A 232 20.55 10.14 17.33
C THR A 232 19.89 9.61 18.60
N GLN A 233 20.33 8.46 19.05
CA GLN A 233 19.86 7.82 20.26
C GLN A 233 20.99 7.75 21.29
N LYS A 234 20.65 7.97 22.55
CA LYS A 234 21.59 7.84 23.68
C LYS A 234 20.95 6.99 24.75
N VAL A 235 21.59 5.87 25.09
CA VAL A 235 21.11 4.95 26.12
C VAL A 235 21.07 5.63 27.47
N VAL A 236 19.95 5.50 28.16
CA VAL A 236 19.76 5.88 29.56
C VAL A 236 19.86 4.64 30.45
N SER A 237 19.25 3.54 29.99
CA SER A 237 19.38 2.25 30.66
C SER A 237 19.30 1.11 29.65
N LEU A 238 20.05 0.07 29.90
CA LEU A 238 20.09 -1.17 29.12
C LEU A 238 20.08 -2.34 30.09
N LYS A 239 19.11 -3.23 29.93
CA LYS A 239 19.07 -4.52 30.63
C LYS A 239 19.14 -5.62 29.58
N GLU A 240 20.20 -6.40 29.63
CA GLU A 240 20.40 -7.56 28.75
C GLU A 240 20.17 -8.86 29.53
N GLU A 241 19.46 -9.78 28.91
CA GLU A 241 19.23 -11.14 29.36
C GLU A 241 19.64 -12.11 28.25
N LYS A 242 19.66 -13.42 28.53
CA LYS A 242 20.12 -14.43 27.57
C LYS A 242 19.39 -14.34 26.22
N THR A 243 18.10 -14.02 26.21
CA THR A 243 17.25 -14.02 25.02
C THR A 243 16.50 -12.72 24.83
N SER A 244 16.77 -11.70 25.64
CA SER A 244 16.10 -10.42 25.56
C SER A 244 17.00 -9.25 25.93
N ALA A 245 16.67 -8.08 25.41
CA ALA A 245 17.25 -6.81 25.81
C ALA A 245 16.14 -5.74 25.91
N THR A 246 16.20 -4.96 26.98
CA THR A 246 15.31 -3.80 27.17
C THR A 246 16.16 -2.54 27.26
N VAL A 247 15.87 -1.59 26.41
CA VAL A 247 16.61 -0.33 26.27
C VAL A 247 15.67 0.83 26.55
N ARG A 248 16.13 1.80 27.32
CA ARG A 248 15.56 3.13 27.40
C ARG A 248 16.56 4.14 26.88
N ALA A 249 16.19 4.93 25.90
CA ALA A 249 17.04 5.90 25.24
C ALA A 249 16.44 7.28 25.14
N GLU A 250 17.28 8.30 25.26
CA GLU A 250 16.95 9.66 24.83
C GLU A 250 17.06 9.74 23.32
N ILE A 251 16.07 10.41 22.70
CA ILE A 251 16.09 10.74 21.30
C ILE A 251 16.53 12.19 21.17
N LEU A 252 17.62 12.40 20.45
CA LEU A 252 18.20 13.71 20.23
C LEU A 252 18.03 14.09 18.76
N ASN A 253 17.71 15.34 18.49
CA ASN A 253 17.67 15.87 17.11
C ASN A 253 19.08 16.15 16.57
N GLY A 254 19.17 16.53 15.29
CA GLY A 254 20.45 16.87 14.65
C GLY A 254 21.20 18.06 15.26
N LYS A 255 20.63 18.73 16.26
CA LYS A 255 21.25 19.79 17.06
C LYS A 255 21.67 19.32 18.46
N GLY A 256 21.53 18.04 18.75
CA GLY A 256 21.82 17.46 20.07
C GLY A 256 20.77 17.77 21.14
N GLN A 257 19.61 18.33 20.78
CA GLN A 257 18.54 18.63 21.73
C GLN A 257 17.64 17.41 21.89
N LYS A 258 17.22 17.13 23.13
CA LYS A 258 16.29 16.04 23.42
C LYS A 258 14.91 16.36 22.86
N VAL A 259 14.38 15.46 22.05
CA VAL A 259 13.03 15.55 21.45
C VAL A 259 12.08 14.50 22.02
N GLY A 260 12.57 13.55 22.80
CA GLY A 260 11.74 12.54 23.42
C GLY A 260 12.54 11.44 24.10
N MET A 261 11.79 10.42 24.51
CA MET A 261 12.31 9.15 25.01
C MET A 261 11.76 8.01 24.14
N ALA A 262 12.50 6.94 24.03
CA ALA A 262 12.03 5.70 23.44
C ALA A 262 12.44 4.50 24.29
N ASP A 263 11.52 3.57 24.42
CA ASP A 263 11.77 2.27 25.03
C ASP A 263 11.75 1.21 23.94
N PHE A 264 12.80 0.38 23.87
CA PHE A 264 12.91 -0.73 22.90
C PHE A 264 12.97 -2.03 23.67
N VAL A 265 12.24 -3.02 23.19
CA VAL A 265 12.29 -4.38 23.71
C VAL A 265 12.60 -5.32 22.58
N TYR A 266 13.70 -6.04 22.68
CA TYR A 266 14.12 -7.08 21.76
C TYR A 266 14.01 -8.42 22.49
N ALA A 267 13.34 -9.40 21.92
CA ALA A 267 13.20 -10.70 22.56
C ALA A 267 13.12 -11.83 21.52
N LEU A 268 13.91 -12.87 21.70
CA LEU A 268 13.77 -14.12 20.95
C LEU A 268 12.66 -14.96 21.58
N ASP A 269 11.76 -15.43 20.74
CA ASP A 269 10.75 -16.40 21.16
C ASP A 269 11.35 -17.82 21.20
N LYS A 270 10.55 -18.77 21.67
CA LYS A 270 10.94 -20.18 21.76
C LYS A 270 11.29 -20.86 20.43
N ASN A 271 10.92 -20.23 19.30
CA ASN A 271 11.18 -20.72 17.95
C ASN A 271 12.38 -20.00 17.31
N GLY A 272 13.04 -19.08 18.03
CA GLY A 272 14.14 -18.29 17.51
C GLY A 272 13.72 -17.06 16.70
N ALA A 273 12.44 -16.69 16.65
CA ALA A 273 12.03 -15.46 16.00
C ALA A 273 12.28 -14.24 16.90
N LEU A 274 12.93 -13.21 16.36
CA LEU A 274 13.14 -11.96 17.08
C LEU A 274 11.88 -11.11 17.03
N LYS A 275 11.36 -10.76 18.20
CA LYS A 275 10.33 -9.74 18.39
C LYS A 275 11.00 -8.44 18.80
N ALA A 276 10.81 -7.38 18.00
CA ALA A 276 11.25 -6.03 18.33
C ALA A 276 10.02 -5.13 18.51
N VAL A 277 10.00 -4.41 19.62
CA VAL A 277 8.91 -3.47 19.95
C VAL A 277 9.53 -2.14 20.35
N SER A 278 8.98 -1.04 19.87
CA SER A 278 9.38 0.30 20.27
C SER A 278 8.19 1.10 20.76
N TYR A 279 8.38 1.81 21.88
CA TYR A 279 7.43 2.77 22.42
C TYR A 279 8.10 4.14 22.46
N THR A 280 7.50 5.13 21.82
CA THR A 280 8.03 6.49 21.78
C THR A 280 7.18 7.46 22.60
N HIS A 281 7.83 8.24 23.43
CA HIS A 281 7.24 9.34 24.19
C HIS A 281 7.87 10.64 23.69
N LEU A 282 7.21 11.31 22.75
CA LEU A 282 7.67 12.57 22.20
C LEU A 282 7.29 13.71 23.15
N THR A 283 8.26 14.53 23.50
CA THR A 283 8.03 15.86 24.07
C THR A 283 8.12 16.85 22.90
N LEU A 284 6.95 17.31 22.43
CA LEU A 284 6.96 18.40 21.45
C LEU A 284 7.57 19.64 22.14
N PRO A 285 8.55 20.31 21.52
CA PRO A 285 8.96 21.62 22.00
C PRO A 285 7.75 22.56 21.84
N THR A 286 7.29 23.12 22.95
CA THR A 286 6.30 24.21 23.00
C THR A 286 6.83 25.47 22.31
#